data_4fd26d1c1235bb160277cf88d895da70
#
_entry.id   4fd26d1c1235bb160277cf88d895da70
#
_cell.length_a   1.000
_cell.length_b   1.000
_cell.length_c   1.000
_cell.angle_alpha   90.00
_cell.angle_beta   90.00
_cell.angle_gamma   90.00
#
_symmetry.space_group_name_H-M   'P 1'
#
loop_
_entity.id
_entity.type
_entity.pdbx_description
1 polymer ?
#
loop_
_entity_poly.entity_id
_entity_poly.type
_entity_poly.pdbx_seq_one_letter_code
_entity_poly.pdbx_strand_id
1 'polypeptide(L)'
;MSISSNMVKVAVVGGEGIGPEVTAQSRRILDWFAARRSLPMTLREAQYGLIPYLATGKVLPDDTVEAMDEADAILWGATGGPETKEVPPAARKAGSLLSLRSKYDLYANLRPIVASPALSDSSPLKAEVLKDVDFVIIRELTSGIYFGEPRGIEILPDGQRRGFNTEQYTTSQIRRVARSAFELARTRRNAVCSVDKANVLETSVLWREEVMALHREEFSDVELTHLYVDNAAMQIVREPRQFDVMVTGNIFGDILSDCAAMASGSLGMLPSASFGPVDRFGRRKALYEPVHGSAPDIAGKGIANPLGSILSVAMMLRLTLNRPDDADLLEEAVQTALAAGARTADIAGPGAKKLSTAEMGDAVLGALEMVAGRAREHA
;
A
#
# COMPACT_ATOMS: atom_id res chain seq x y z
N MET A 1 -18.50 22.15 -5.50
CA MET A 1 -18.24 22.98 -4.31
C MET A 1 -16.80 23.45 -4.37
N SER A 2 -16.56 24.74 -4.35
CA SER A 2 -15.24 25.36 -4.40
C SER A 2 -14.43 24.87 -3.20
N ILE A 3 -13.29 24.22 -3.46
CA ILE A 3 -12.30 23.92 -2.43
C ILE A 3 -11.79 25.30 -1.95
N SER A 4 -12.19 25.65 -0.74
CA SER A 4 -11.57 26.74 0.01
C SER A 4 -10.06 26.54 -0.06
N SER A 5 -9.30 27.60 -0.23
CA SER A 5 -7.84 27.66 -0.38
C SER A 5 -7.06 27.11 0.84
N ASN A 6 -7.44 25.95 1.35
CA ASN A 6 -6.74 25.33 2.46
C ASN A 6 -5.51 24.59 1.92
N MET A 7 -4.35 25.02 2.40
CA MET A 7 -3.07 24.37 2.20
C MET A 7 -3.16 22.90 2.66
N VAL A 8 -2.86 21.96 1.76
CA VAL A 8 -2.84 20.52 2.07
C VAL A 8 -1.72 20.22 3.07
N LYS A 9 -2.01 19.46 4.11
CA LYS A 9 -1.03 19.04 5.11
C LYS A 9 -0.69 17.56 4.90
N VAL A 10 0.59 17.26 4.69
CA VAL A 10 1.10 15.89 4.57
C VAL A 10 2.13 15.64 5.65
N ALA A 11 1.91 14.62 6.47
CA ALA A 11 2.93 14.12 7.38
C ALA A 11 3.85 13.14 6.61
N VAL A 12 5.16 13.36 6.65
CA VAL A 12 6.15 12.50 5.99
C VAL A 12 6.97 11.81 7.06
N VAL A 13 6.82 10.49 7.14
CA VAL A 13 7.51 9.63 8.12
C VAL A 13 8.41 8.66 7.35
N GLY A 14 9.70 8.90 7.34
CA GLY A 14 10.67 8.03 6.64
C GLY A 14 10.71 6.61 7.20
N GLY A 15 10.56 6.46 8.51
CA GLY A 15 10.62 5.16 9.15
C GLY A 15 12.04 4.63 9.31
N GLU A 16 12.26 3.36 8.99
CA GLU A 16 13.52 2.63 9.23
C GLU A 16 14.07 1.99 7.95
N GLY A 17 15.33 1.57 8.01
CA GLY A 17 15.99 0.88 6.91
C GLY A 17 16.05 1.72 5.63
N ILE A 18 15.50 1.20 4.53
CA ILE A 18 15.42 1.94 3.25
C ILE A 18 14.33 3.01 3.22
N GLY A 19 13.45 3.04 4.21
CA GLY A 19 12.31 3.96 4.24
C GLY A 19 12.68 5.43 4.04
N PRO A 20 13.69 6.00 4.77
CA PRO A 20 14.13 7.38 4.56
C PRO A 20 14.64 7.65 3.14
N GLU A 21 15.33 6.70 2.50
CA GLU A 21 15.86 6.86 1.14
C GLU A 21 14.75 6.97 0.10
N VAL A 22 13.73 6.10 0.20
CA VAL A 22 12.63 6.06 -0.78
C VAL A 22 11.63 7.21 -0.57
N THR A 23 11.34 7.57 0.69
CA THR A 23 10.45 8.72 0.98
C THR A 23 11.07 10.06 0.61
N ALA A 24 12.40 10.18 0.68
CA ALA A 24 13.08 11.37 0.20
C ALA A 24 12.80 11.62 -1.29
N GLN A 25 12.71 10.56 -2.12
CA GLN A 25 12.36 10.72 -3.53
C GLN A 25 10.88 11.09 -3.71
N SER A 26 9.99 10.46 -2.96
CA SER A 26 8.55 10.79 -2.97
C SER A 26 8.28 12.22 -2.51
N ARG A 27 9.03 12.73 -1.53
CA ARG A 27 8.98 14.12 -1.12
C ARG A 27 9.34 15.07 -2.25
N ARG A 28 10.41 14.80 -3.00
CA ARG A 28 10.80 15.60 -4.18
C ARG A 28 9.69 15.66 -5.24
N ILE A 29 8.95 14.56 -5.42
CA ILE A 29 7.77 14.53 -6.31
C ILE A 29 6.66 15.44 -5.77
N LEU A 30 6.36 15.39 -4.46
CA LEU A 30 5.37 16.30 -3.85
C LEU A 30 5.78 17.77 -3.99
N ASP A 31 7.05 18.10 -3.75
CA ASP A 31 7.59 19.46 -3.94
C ASP A 31 7.44 19.92 -5.40
N TRP A 32 7.63 19.02 -6.38
CA TRP A 32 7.40 19.32 -7.79
C TRP A 32 5.92 19.65 -8.08
N PHE A 33 4.96 18.86 -7.55
CA PHE A 33 3.53 19.14 -7.71
C PHE A 33 3.13 20.45 -7.04
N ALA A 34 3.65 20.75 -5.87
CA ALA A 34 3.44 22.01 -5.19
C ALA A 34 3.87 23.21 -6.06
N ALA A 35 5.06 23.12 -6.66
CA ALA A 35 5.63 24.19 -7.47
C ALA A 35 5.02 24.32 -8.87
N ARG A 36 4.67 23.21 -9.53
CA ARG A 36 4.32 23.17 -10.96
C ARG A 36 2.83 23.00 -11.25
N ARG A 37 2.06 22.47 -10.30
CA ARG A 37 0.65 22.11 -10.50
C ARG A 37 -0.34 22.87 -9.61
N SER A 38 0.11 23.98 -9.02
CA SER A 38 -0.72 24.82 -8.13
C SER A 38 -1.40 24.01 -7.04
N LEU A 39 -0.64 23.11 -6.41
CA LEU A 39 -1.09 22.30 -5.29
C LEU A 39 -0.35 22.73 -4.01
N PRO A 40 -0.77 23.85 -3.37
CA PRO A 40 -0.08 24.34 -2.19
C PRO A 40 -0.20 23.33 -1.06
N MET A 41 0.96 22.88 -0.54
CA MET A 41 1.01 21.93 0.55
C MET A 41 2.10 22.26 1.57
N THR A 42 1.87 21.81 2.78
CA THR A 42 2.88 21.78 3.84
C THR A 42 3.28 20.34 4.10
N LEU A 43 4.58 20.05 3.96
CA LEU A 43 5.16 18.76 4.28
C LEU A 43 5.80 18.85 5.67
N ARG A 44 5.24 18.12 6.65
CA ARG A 44 5.80 18.04 8.01
C ARG A 44 6.55 16.70 8.14
N GLU A 45 7.88 16.78 8.20
CA GLU A 45 8.69 15.59 8.49
C GLU A 45 8.55 15.20 9.95
N ALA A 46 8.47 13.89 10.19
CA ALA A 46 8.27 13.33 11.51
C ALA A 46 9.11 12.06 11.70
N GLN A 47 9.55 11.83 12.91
CA GLN A 47 10.51 10.79 13.25
C GLN A 47 9.81 9.50 13.68
N TYR A 48 10.48 8.37 13.43
CA TYR A 48 10.03 7.04 13.85
C TYR A 48 11.23 6.11 14.09
N GLY A 49 11.11 5.17 15.01
CA GLY A 49 12.07 4.08 15.20
C GLY A 49 13.00 4.27 16.40
N LEU A 50 14.22 3.71 16.29
CA LEU A 50 15.18 3.68 17.39
C LEU A 50 15.65 5.08 17.81
N ILE A 51 15.97 5.96 16.86
CA ILE A 51 16.50 7.30 17.17
C ILE A 51 15.59 8.08 18.11
N PRO A 52 14.29 8.29 17.79
CA PRO A 52 13.38 8.96 18.70
C PRO A 52 13.12 8.15 19.98
N TYR A 53 13.18 6.82 19.94
CA TYR A 53 13.07 6.01 21.14
C TYR A 53 14.17 6.31 22.15
N LEU A 54 15.41 6.41 21.72
CA LEU A 54 16.54 6.74 22.59
C LEU A 54 16.42 8.15 23.20
N ALA A 55 15.81 9.07 22.47
CA ALA A 55 15.63 10.46 22.93
C ALA A 55 14.41 10.63 23.85
N THR A 56 13.30 9.93 23.62
CA THR A 56 12.00 10.19 24.24
C THR A 56 11.38 8.99 24.96
N GLY A 57 11.95 7.79 24.80
CA GLY A 57 11.35 6.53 25.26
C GLY A 57 10.18 6.03 24.39
N LYS A 58 9.89 6.68 23.26
CA LYS A 58 8.78 6.32 22.35
C LYS A 58 9.32 6.08 20.95
N VAL A 59 9.00 4.92 20.37
CA VAL A 59 9.28 4.61 18.94
C VAL A 59 8.52 5.54 18.02
N LEU A 60 7.32 5.95 18.44
CA LEU A 60 6.46 6.92 17.81
C LEU A 60 6.25 8.08 18.77
N PRO A 61 7.03 9.18 18.66
CA PRO A 61 6.93 10.35 19.53
C PRO A 61 5.59 11.08 19.42
N ASP A 62 5.25 11.86 20.44
CA ASP A 62 3.99 12.59 20.48
C ASP A 62 3.89 13.66 19.39
N ASP A 63 4.97 14.34 19.06
CA ASP A 63 5.04 15.31 17.96
C ASP A 63 4.83 14.67 16.58
N THR A 64 5.26 13.42 16.39
CA THR A 64 4.96 12.63 15.20
C THR A 64 3.48 12.27 15.14
N VAL A 65 2.91 11.86 16.28
CA VAL A 65 1.47 11.58 16.38
C VAL A 65 0.65 12.85 16.07
N GLU A 66 1.04 13.99 16.63
CA GLU A 66 0.40 15.28 16.36
C GLU A 66 0.48 15.65 14.86
N ALA A 67 1.66 15.49 14.25
CA ALA A 67 1.83 15.73 12.81
C ALA A 67 0.87 14.88 11.98
N MET A 68 0.72 13.59 12.32
CA MET A 68 -0.20 12.69 11.64
C MET A 68 -1.67 13.00 11.94
N ASP A 69 -2.01 13.41 13.17
CA ASP A 69 -3.38 13.77 13.56
C ASP A 69 -3.86 15.01 12.78
N GLU A 70 -2.99 15.99 12.54
CA GLU A 70 -3.28 17.20 11.78
C GLU A 70 -3.25 17.02 10.26
N ALA A 71 -2.58 15.98 9.75
CA ALA A 71 -2.39 15.79 8.32
C ALA A 71 -3.67 15.33 7.61
N ASP A 72 -3.84 15.79 6.37
CA ASP A 72 -4.84 15.29 5.43
C ASP A 72 -4.43 13.91 4.89
N ALA A 73 -3.12 13.69 4.72
CA ALA A 73 -2.54 12.41 4.29
C ALA A 73 -1.22 12.14 5.03
N ILE A 74 -0.91 10.85 5.23
CA ILE A 74 0.34 10.39 5.82
C ILE A 74 1.13 9.64 4.74
N LEU A 75 2.35 10.09 4.43
CA LEU A 75 3.31 9.37 3.61
C LEU A 75 4.26 8.64 4.54
N TRP A 76 4.30 7.31 4.43
CA TRP A 76 5.09 6.45 5.30
C TRP A 76 6.14 5.69 4.48
N GLY A 77 7.36 5.52 5.02
CA GLY A 77 8.42 4.77 4.36
C GLY A 77 8.37 3.28 4.69
N ALA A 78 9.12 2.85 5.71
CA ALA A 78 9.17 1.45 6.10
C ALA A 78 9.37 1.28 7.60
N THR A 79 9.06 0.08 8.12
CA THR A 79 9.28 -0.30 9.53
C THR A 79 9.95 -1.66 9.63
N GLY A 80 10.52 -1.96 10.79
CA GLY A 80 11.08 -3.29 11.09
C GLY A 80 12.58 -3.41 10.84
N GLY A 81 13.33 -2.34 11.01
CA GLY A 81 14.79 -2.38 10.98
C GLY A 81 15.40 -3.27 12.08
N PRO A 82 16.62 -3.80 11.90
CA PRO A 82 17.30 -4.60 12.92
C PRO A 82 17.50 -3.83 14.21
N GLU A 83 17.62 -2.50 14.12
CA GLU A 83 17.77 -1.57 15.24
C GLU A 83 16.58 -1.64 16.20
N THR A 84 15.40 -1.97 15.72
CA THR A 84 14.21 -2.13 16.59
C THR A 84 14.33 -3.28 17.57
N LYS A 85 15.26 -4.22 17.37
CA LYS A 85 15.52 -5.29 18.33
C LYS A 85 16.04 -4.77 19.68
N GLU A 86 16.68 -3.59 19.68
CA GLU A 86 17.16 -2.91 20.89
C GLU A 86 16.02 -2.26 21.69
N VAL A 87 14.87 -2.05 21.06
CA VAL A 87 13.71 -1.46 21.71
C VAL A 87 12.91 -2.55 22.45
N PRO A 88 12.53 -2.32 23.72
CA PRO A 88 11.70 -3.28 24.47
C PRO A 88 10.40 -3.64 23.72
N PRO A 89 9.94 -4.92 23.78
CA PRO A 89 8.77 -5.38 23.04
C PRO A 89 7.51 -4.55 23.28
N ALA A 90 7.28 -4.08 24.53
CA ALA A 90 6.13 -3.26 24.87
C ALA A 90 6.15 -1.90 24.15
N ALA A 91 7.31 -1.23 24.08
CA ALA A 91 7.47 0.05 23.38
C ALA A 91 7.34 -0.12 21.86
N ARG A 92 7.90 -1.22 21.30
CA ARG A 92 7.72 -1.57 19.88
C ARG A 92 6.25 -1.78 19.54
N LYS A 93 5.53 -2.54 20.37
CA LYS A 93 4.09 -2.80 20.16
C LYS A 93 3.29 -1.49 20.20
N ALA A 94 3.55 -0.62 21.19
CA ALA A 94 2.85 0.65 21.34
C ALA A 94 3.04 1.60 20.15
N GLY A 95 4.25 1.67 19.57
CA GLY A 95 4.56 2.50 18.40
C GLY A 95 4.49 1.78 17.05
N SER A 96 3.94 0.57 17.00
CA SER A 96 3.91 -0.23 15.77
C SER A 96 2.94 0.34 14.73
N LEU A 97 3.18 0.01 13.45
CA LEU A 97 2.25 0.31 12.36
C LEU A 97 0.87 -0.31 12.59
N LEU A 98 0.79 -1.48 13.25
CA LEU A 98 -0.48 -2.09 13.65
C LEU A 98 -1.25 -1.21 14.65
N SER A 99 -0.56 -0.57 15.60
CA SER A 99 -1.18 0.39 16.54
C SER A 99 -1.70 1.62 15.81
N LEU A 100 -0.98 2.13 14.79
CA LEU A 100 -1.45 3.23 13.95
C LEU A 100 -2.67 2.85 13.12
N ARG A 101 -2.70 1.65 12.55
CA ARG A 101 -3.86 1.13 11.81
C ARG A 101 -5.10 1.08 12.69
N SER A 102 -4.94 0.62 13.93
CA SER A 102 -6.03 0.65 14.92
C SER A 102 -6.42 2.06 15.34
N LYS A 103 -5.44 2.95 15.61
CA LYS A 103 -5.69 4.34 16.04
C LYS A 103 -6.55 5.11 15.04
N TYR A 104 -6.24 4.96 13.74
CA TYR A 104 -6.93 5.69 12.67
C TYR A 104 -8.02 4.86 11.99
N ASP A 105 -8.33 3.66 12.52
CA ASP A 105 -9.26 2.69 11.94
C ASP A 105 -9.04 2.50 10.42
N LEU A 106 -7.78 2.30 10.01
CA LEU A 106 -7.40 2.11 8.62
C LEU A 106 -7.79 0.71 8.15
N TYR A 107 -9.07 0.47 7.95
CA TYR A 107 -9.64 -0.87 7.77
C TYR A 107 -9.43 -1.47 6.37
N ALA A 108 -9.22 -0.64 5.35
CA ALA A 108 -9.05 -1.10 3.97
C ALA A 108 -7.66 -0.70 3.45
N ASN A 109 -6.90 -1.68 2.99
CA ASN A 109 -5.61 -1.48 2.34
C ASN A 109 -5.70 -1.86 0.86
N LEU A 110 -5.49 -0.88 -0.01
CA LEU A 110 -5.48 -1.03 -1.45
C LEU A 110 -4.06 -1.29 -1.93
N ARG A 111 -3.89 -2.36 -2.69
CA ARG A 111 -2.62 -2.77 -3.33
C ARG A 111 -2.85 -2.98 -4.83
N PRO A 112 -2.64 -1.96 -5.66
CA PRO A 112 -2.75 -2.11 -7.11
C PRO A 112 -1.59 -2.95 -7.66
N ILE A 113 -1.91 -3.84 -8.58
CA ILE A 113 -0.97 -4.71 -9.28
C ILE A 113 -1.07 -4.37 -10.76
N VAL A 114 -0.06 -3.68 -11.26
CA VAL A 114 0.01 -3.28 -12.66
C VAL A 114 1.32 -3.80 -13.24
N ALA A 115 1.23 -4.58 -14.31
CA ALA A 115 2.41 -5.01 -15.05
C ALA A 115 2.84 -3.93 -16.04
N SER A 116 4.09 -3.47 -15.92
CA SER A 116 4.68 -2.56 -16.90
C SER A 116 5.24 -3.35 -18.08
N PRO A 117 4.86 -3.02 -19.33
CA PRO A 117 5.47 -3.64 -20.50
C PRO A 117 7.00 -3.49 -20.54
N ALA A 118 7.53 -2.39 -19.99
CA ALA A 118 8.95 -2.12 -19.91
C ALA A 118 9.69 -3.05 -18.92
N LEU A 119 8.97 -3.75 -18.02
CA LEU A 119 9.53 -4.64 -16.99
C LEU A 119 9.21 -6.12 -17.25
N SER A 120 8.70 -6.48 -18.42
CA SER A 120 8.33 -7.87 -18.74
C SER A 120 9.48 -8.85 -18.52
N ASP A 121 10.72 -8.44 -18.80
CA ASP A 121 11.92 -9.26 -18.64
C ASP A 121 12.42 -9.35 -17.18
N SER A 122 11.88 -8.50 -16.29
CA SER A 122 12.23 -8.48 -14.86
C SER A 122 11.31 -9.36 -14.02
N SER A 123 10.15 -9.74 -14.54
CA SER A 123 9.22 -10.63 -13.86
C SER A 123 9.62 -12.10 -14.07
N PRO A 124 9.40 -12.98 -13.07
CA PRO A 124 9.54 -14.42 -13.23
C PRO A 124 8.40 -15.03 -14.06
N LEU A 125 7.33 -14.28 -14.32
CA LEU A 125 6.21 -14.74 -15.14
C LEU A 125 6.49 -14.51 -16.62
N LYS A 126 5.89 -15.34 -17.47
CA LYS A 126 6.03 -15.19 -18.92
C LYS A 126 5.33 -13.90 -19.40
N ALA A 127 5.90 -13.27 -20.44
CA ALA A 127 5.40 -12.02 -20.97
C ALA A 127 3.91 -12.09 -21.41
N GLU A 128 3.46 -13.21 -21.96
CA GLU A 128 2.05 -13.42 -22.32
C GLU A 128 1.09 -13.46 -21.13
N VAL A 129 1.57 -13.83 -19.94
CA VAL A 129 0.79 -13.82 -18.69
C VAL A 129 0.69 -12.40 -18.14
N LEU A 130 1.73 -11.58 -18.34
CA LEU A 130 1.81 -10.21 -17.84
C LEU A 130 1.01 -9.21 -18.67
N LYS A 131 0.68 -9.57 -19.91
CA LYS A 131 -0.03 -8.66 -20.82
C LYS A 131 -1.36 -8.23 -20.21
N ASP A 132 -1.58 -6.90 -20.16
CA ASP A 132 -2.83 -6.28 -19.69
C ASP A 132 -3.19 -6.62 -18.23
N VAL A 133 -2.20 -6.94 -17.39
CA VAL A 133 -2.42 -7.14 -15.96
C VAL A 133 -2.60 -5.80 -15.27
N ASP A 134 -3.81 -5.58 -14.78
CA ASP A 134 -4.21 -4.43 -13.97
C ASP A 134 -5.36 -4.84 -13.05
N PHE A 135 -5.08 -5.10 -11.78
CA PHE A 135 -6.08 -5.38 -10.77
C PHE A 135 -5.69 -4.83 -9.41
N VAL A 136 -6.64 -4.75 -8.49
CA VAL A 136 -6.40 -4.24 -7.13
C VAL A 136 -6.78 -5.29 -6.10
N ILE A 137 -5.89 -5.56 -5.14
CA ILE A 137 -6.23 -6.34 -3.95
C ILE A 137 -6.62 -5.35 -2.85
N ILE A 138 -7.83 -5.54 -2.31
CA ILE A 138 -8.31 -4.85 -1.10
C ILE A 138 -8.22 -5.84 0.05
N ARG A 139 -7.28 -5.55 0.96
CA ARG A 139 -7.03 -6.31 2.18
C ARG A 139 -7.75 -5.67 3.34
N GLU A 140 -8.58 -6.42 4.07
CA GLU A 140 -9.03 -5.98 5.40
C GLU A 140 -7.80 -5.84 6.30
N LEU A 141 -7.70 -4.76 7.09
CA LEU A 141 -6.42 -4.40 7.69
C LEU A 141 -6.44 -4.26 9.22
N THR A 142 -7.61 -4.25 9.86
CA THR A 142 -7.75 -3.97 11.31
C THR A 142 -8.38 -5.09 12.11
N SER A 143 -8.59 -6.26 11.49
CA SER A 143 -9.23 -7.41 12.09
C SER A 143 -8.49 -8.73 11.77
N GLY A 144 -9.14 -9.85 11.95
CA GLY A 144 -8.60 -11.17 11.66
C GLY A 144 -7.51 -11.60 12.65
N ILE A 145 -6.69 -12.56 12.22
CA ILE A 145 -5.69 -13.21 13.08
C ILE A 145 -4.59 -12.26 13.60
N TYR A 146 -4.38 -11.11 12.94
CA TYR A 146 -3.39 -10.12 13.38
C TYR A 146 -3.83 -9.34 14.61
N PHE A 147 -5.14 -9.25 14.87
CA PHE A 147 -5.72 -8.45 15.95
C PHE A 147 -6.57 -9.28 16.94
N GLY A 148 -6.95 -10.51 16.57
CA GLY A 148 -7.80 -11.34 17.39
C GLY A 148 -7.17 -11.73 18.73
N GLU A 149 -8.01 -11.78 19.76
CA GLU A 149 -7.67 -12.24 21.10
C GLU A 149 -8.62 -13.38 21.52
N PRO A 150 -8.16 -14.34 22.35
CA PRO A 150 -6.84 -14.46 22.97
C PRO A 150 -5.77 -14.94 22.02
N ARG A 151 -4.51 -14.60 22.32
CA ARG A 151 -3.32 -15.02 21.55
C ARG A 151 -2.12 -15.16 22.48
N GLY A 152 -1.20 -16.03 22.16
CA GLY A 152 0.00 -16.17 22.98
C GLY A 152 0.74 -17.49 22.82
N ILE A 153 1.69 -17.68 23.72
CA ILE A 153 2.40 -18.93 23.93
C ILE A 153 2.25 -19.28 25.42
N GLU A 154 1.75 -20.45 25.72
CA GLU A 154 1.61 -20.97 27.08
C GLU A 154 2.38 -22.27 27.28
N ILE A 155 2.67 -22.60 28.52
CA ILE A 155 3.25 -23.87 28.94
C ILE A 155 2.11 -24.76 29.46
N LEU A 156 1.98 -25.92 28.84
CA LEU A 156 0.99 -26.92 29.23
C LEU A 156 1.45 -27.70 30.48
N PRO A 157 0.52 -28.40 31.21
CA PRO A 157 0.85 -29.15 32.42
C PRO A 157 1.95 -30.22 32.23
N ASP A 158 2.10 -30.73 31.01
CA ASP A 158 3.12 -31.72 30.65
C ASP A 158 4.45 -31.11 30.23
N GLY A 159 4.61 -29.77 30.34
CA GLY A 159 5.78 -29.02 29.97
C GLY A 159 5.88 -28.66 28.50
N GLN A 160 4.98 -29.10 27.64
CA GLN A 160 4.94 -28.68 26.23
C GLN A 160 4.51 -27.19 26.10
N ARG A 161 4.95 -26.56 25.02
CA ARG A 161 4.54 -25.18 24.68
C ARG A 161 3.43 -25.22 23.64
N ARG A 162 2.36 -24.42 23.86
CA ARG A 162 1.28 -24.22 22.89
C ARG A 162 1.27 -22.77 22.43
N GLY A 163 1.46 -22.53 21.13
CA GLY A 163 1.25 -21.23 20.50
C GLY A 163 -0.14 -21.17 19.86
N PHE A 164 -0.86 -20.05 20.04
CA PHE A 164 -2.19 -19.87 19.48
C PHE A 164 -2.47 -18.41 19.12
N ASN A 165 -3.29 -18.22 18.09
CA ASN A 165 -3.87 -16.95 17.69
C ASN A 165 -5.35 -17.16 17.38
N THR A 166 -6.18 -16.17 17.71
CA THR A 166 -7.58 -16.15 17.34
C THR A 166 -7.78 -15.40 16.05
N GLU A 167 -8.46 -15.99 15.08
CA GLU A 167 -8.99 -15.27 13.93
C GLU A 167 -10.44 -14.92 14.19
N GLN A 168 -10.81 -13.64 14.02
CA GLN A 168 -12.19 -13.20 14.20
C GLN A 168 -12.53 -12.04 13.28
N TYR A 169 -13.75 -12.07 12.77
CA TYR A 169 -14.39 -11.02 11.99
C TYR A 169 -15.82 -10.81 12.44
N THR A 170 -16.29 -9.58 12.40
CA THR A 170 -17.71 -9.24 12.59
C THR A 170 -18.36 -8.88 11.27
N THR A 171 -19.69 -9.00 11.18
CA THR A 171 -20.50 -8.55 10.05
C THR A 171 -20.11 -7.13 9.59
N SER A 172 -19.98 -6.18 10.52
CA SER A 172 -19.66 -4.79 10.19
C SER A 172 -18.27 -4.63 9.58
N GLN A 173 -17.28 -5.38 10.08
CA GLN A 173 -15.90 -5.35 9.56
C GLN A 173 -15.83 -5.92 8.14
N ILE A 174 -16.53 -7.01 7.88
CA ILE A 174 -16.60 -7.63 6.55
C ILE A 174 -17.32 -6.71 5.58
N ARG A 175 -18.51 -6.23 5.93
CA ARG A 175 -19.35 -5.40 5.05
C ARG A 175 -18.67 -4.08 4.68
N ARG A 176 -17.95 -3.42 5.60
CA ARG A 176 -17.28 -2.15 5.29
C ARG A 176 -16.14 -2.30 4.26
N VAL A 177 -15.33 -3.36 4.36
CA VAL A 177 -14.25 -3.58 3.38
C VAL A 177 -14.81 -4.09 2.05
N ALA A 178 -15.83 -4.94 2.07
CA ALA A 178 -16.52 -5.40 0.86
C ALA A 178 -17.20 -4.24 0.12
N ARG A 179 -17.83 -3.31 0.84
CA ARG A 179 -18.41 -2.08 0.27
C ARG A 179 -17.35 -1.28 -0.48
N SER A 180 -16.18 -1.08 0.13
CA SER A 180 -15.07 -0.39 -0.54
C SER A 180 -14.62 -1.09 -1.82
N ALA A 181 -14.67 -2.43 -1.86
CA ALA A 181 -14.33 -3.20 -3.05
C ALA A 181 -15.38 -3.04 -4.16
N PHE A 182 -16.65 -3.12 -3.83
CA PHE A 182 -17.72 -2.91 -4.79
C PHE A 182 -17.76 -1.47 -5.34
N GLU A 183 -17.58 -0.47 -4.47
CA GLU A 183 -17.49 0.93 -4.88
C GLU A 183 -16.30 1.16 -5.83
N LEU A 184 -15.14 0.58 -5.54
CA LEU A 184 -13.99 0.66 -6.43
C LEU A 184 -14.24 -0.05 -7.76
N ALA A 185 -14.85 -1.23 -7.75
CA ALA A 185 -15.14 -2.00 -8.97
C ALA A 185 -16.03 -1.22 -9.95
N ARG A 186 -17.04 -0.46 -9.46
CA ARG A 186 -17.88 0.42 -10.28
C ARG A 186 -17.10 1.51 -11.04
N THR A 187 -15.92 1.87 -10.57
CA THR A 187 -15.04 2.83 -11.27
C THR A 187 -14.04 2.14 -12.19
N ARG A 188 -14.03 0.80 -12.23
CA ARG A 188 -13.10 -0.04 -13.00
C ARG A 188 -13.89 -0.94 -13.98
N ARG A 189 -13.60 -2.24 -14.02
CA ARG A 189 -14.24 -3.20 -14.92
C ARG A 189 -15.50 -3.84 -14.34
N ASN A 190 -15.97 -3.34 -13.22
CA ASN A 190 -17.22 -3.72 -12.56
C ASN A 190 -17.27 -5.19 -12.08
N ALA A 191 -16.13 -5.76 -11.67
CA ALA A 191 -16.03 -7.13 -11.20
C ALA A 191 -15.28 -7.24 -9.86
N VAL A 192 -15.84 -8.01 -8.93
CA VAL A 192 -15.24 -8.32 -7.63
C VAL A 192 -15.03 -9.82 -7.49
N CYS A 193 -13.83 -10.23 -7.10
CA CYS A 193 -13.51 -11.58 -6.64
C CYS A 193 -13.32 -11.58 -5.13
N SER A 194 -14.24 -12.18 -4.38
CA SER A 194 -14.09 -12.37 -2.94
C SER A 194 -13.29 -13.64 -2.65
N VAL A 195 -12.21 -13.50 -1.89
CA VAL A 195 -11.29 -14.60 -1.60
C VAL A 195 -11.34 -14.97 -0.11
N ASP A 196 -11.56 -16.25 0.15
CA ASP A 196 -11.75 -16.79 1.49
C ASP A 196 -11.27 -18.26 1.60
N LYS A 197 -11.50 -18.91 2.74
CA LYS A 197 -11.28 -20.33 2.96
C LYS A 197 -12.51 -21.01 3.59
N ALA A 198 -13.69 -20.72 3.07
CA ALA A 198 -14.99 -21.12 3.63
C ALA A 198 -15.23 -22.65 3.67
N ASN A 199 -14.41 -23.42 2.98
CA ASN A 199 -14.45 -24.89 3.09
C ASN A 199 -13.79 -25.43 4.38
N VAL A 200 -13.13 -24.58 5.17
CA VAL A 200 -12.40 -24.98 6.38
C VAL A 200 -12.67 -24.06 7.58
N LEU A 201 -12.77 -22.74 7.36
CA LEU A 201 -12.79 -21.72 8.40
C LEU A 201 -14.19 -21.13 8.56
N GLU A 202 -14.73 -21.13 9.79
CA GLU A 202 -16.02 -20.51 10.13
C GLU A 202 -15.99 -18.99 9.89
N THR A 203 -14.86 -18.33 10.15
CA THR A 203 -14.68 -16.91 9.85
C THR A 203 -14.83 -16.62 8.37
N SER A 204 -14.41 -17.53 7.52
CA SER A 204 -14.54 -17.43 6.07
C SER A 204 -15.95 -17.80 5.57
N VAL A 205 -16.67 -18.66 6.28
CA VAL A 205 -18.09 -18.91 6.01
C VAL A 205 -18.88 -17.63 6.23
N LEU A 206 -18.71 -16.99 7.40
CA LEU A 206 -19.33 -15.69 7.69
C LEU A 206 -18.92 -14.62 6.67
N TRP A 207 -17.63 -14.57 6.31
CA TRP A 207 -17.12 -13.63 5.31
C TRP A 207 -17.89 -13.74 3.99
N ARG A 208 -18.04 -14.96 3.49
CA ARG A 208 -18.73 -15.23 2.21
C ARG A 208 -20.21 -14.86 2.29
N GLU A 209 -20.88 -15.23 3.37
CA GLU A 209 -22.30 -14.92 3.59
C GLU A 209 -22.57 -13.42 3.61
N GLU A 210 -21.74 -12.64 4.32
CA GLU A 210 -21.89 -11.19 4.44
C GLU A 210 -21.55 -10.45 3.13
N VAL A 211 -20.52 -10.89 2.39
CA VAL A 211 -20.20 -10.35 1.08
C VAL A 211 -21.34 -10.61 0.10
N MET A 212 -21.90 -11.83 0.08
CA MET A 212 -23.05 -12.18 -0.76
C MET A 212 -24.32 -11.39 -0.39
N ALA A 213 -24.56 -11.20 0.92
CA ALA A 213 -25.71 -10.43 1.39
C ALA A 213 -25.59 -8.97 0.96
N LEU A 214 -24.45 -8.34 1.22
CA LEU A 214 -24.18 -6.97 0.81
C LEU A 214 -24.29 -6.77 -0.71
N HIS A 215 -23.76 -7.71 -1.50
CA HIS A 215 -23.89 -7.71 -2.95
C HIS A 215 -25.37 -7.69 -3.40
N ARG A 216 -26.20 -8.59 -2.88
CA ARG A 216 -27.63 -8.63 -3.21
C ARG A 216 -28.40 -7.38 -2.81
N GLU A 217 -28.02 -6.78 -1.68
CA GLU A 217 -28.70 -5.61 -1.12
C GLU A 217 -28.37 -4.31 -1.84
N GLU A 218 -27.10 -4.10 -2.21
CA GLU A 218 -26.62 -2.77 -2.59
C GLU A 218 -25.79 -2.74 -3.90
N PHE A 219 -25.29 -3.90 -4.37
CA PHE A 219 -24.31 -3.98 -5.46
C PHE A 219 -24.60 -5.06 -6.50
N SER A 220 -25.89 -5.37 -6.72
CA SER A 220 -26.32 -6.40 -7.69
C SER A 220 -25.93 -6.11 -9.14
N ASP A 221 -25.49 -4.88 -9.43
CA ASP A 221 -24.96 -4.44 -10.72
C ASP A 221 -23.47 -4.79 -10.94
N VAL A 222 -22.76 -5.22 -9.90
CA VAL A 222 -21.36 -5.62 -9.97
C VAL A 222 -21.25 -7.13 -10.11
N GLU A 223 -20.39 -7.61 -11.00
CA GLU A 223 -20.11 -9.05 -11.09
C GLU A 223 -19.40 -9.52 -9.80
N LEU A 224 -19.91 -10.58 -9.16
CA LEU A 224 -19.31 -11.18 -7.97
C LEU A 224 -18.94 -12.63 -8.20
N THR A 225 -17.68 -12.94 -8.00
CA THR A 225 -17.13 -14.31 -7.98
C THR A 225 -16.49 -14.63 -6.63
N HIS A 226 -16.32 -15.92 -6.36
CA HIS A 226 -15.66 -16.39 -5.13
C HIS A 226 -14.56 -17.41 -5.46
N LEU A 227 -13.40 -17.25 -4.82
CA LEU A 227 -12.34 -18.25 -4.89
C LEU A 227 -11.88 -18.63 -3.46
N TYR A 228 -11.49 -19.89 -3.29
CA TYR A 228 -10.69 -20.24 -2.14
C TYR A 228 -9.27 -19.69 -2.31
N VAL A 229 -8.64 -19.30 -1.23
CA VAL A 229 -7.36 -18.58 -1.22
C VAL A 229 -6.23 -19.35 -1.92
N ASP A 230 -6.21 -20.68 -1.79
CA ASP A 230 -5.26 -21.54 -2.48
C ASP A 230 -5.46 -21.53 -4.00
N ASN A 231 -6.70 -21.55 -4.47
CA ASN A 231 -6.98 -21.38 -5.89
C ASN A 231 -6.67 -19.96 -6.36
N ALA A 232 -7.01 -18.93 -5.58
CA ALA A 232 -6.69 -17.54 -5.91
C ALA A 232 -5.16 -17.35 -6.10
N ALA A 233 -4.34 -17.94 -5.22
CA ALA A 233 -2.88 -17.91 -5.35
C ALA A 233 -2.40 -18.55 -6.67
N MET A 234 -2.96 -19.68 -7.06
CA MET A 234 -2.65 -20.33 -8.35
C MET A 234 -3.09 -19.44 -9.54
N GLN A 235 -4.26 -18.84 -9.47
CA GLN A 235 -4.82 -18.00 -10.54
C GLN A 235 -4.06 -16.68 -10.72
N ILE A 236 -3.54 -16.08 -9.65
CA ILE A 236 -2.66 -14.91 -9.72
C ILE A 236 -1.41 -15.20 -10.55
N VAL A 237 -0.86 -16.41 -10.46
CA VAL A 237 0.32 -16.81 -11.23
C VAL A 237 -0.06 -17.23 -12.65
N ARG A 238 -1.21 -17.88 -12.83
CA ARG A 238 -1.63 -18.48 -14.11
C ARG A 238 -2.30 -17.48 -15.05
N GLU A 239 -3.24 -16.69 -14.53
CA GLU A 239 -4.10 -15.82 -15.33
C GLU A 239 -4.50 -14.55 -14.52
N PRO A 240 -3.51 -13.68 -14.12
CA PRO A 240 -3.79 -12.53 -13.26
C PRO A 240 -4.75 -11.49 -13.88
N ARG A 241 -4.81 -11.37 -15.21
CA ARG A 241 -5.68 -10.42 -15.92
C ARG A 241 -7.18 -10.71 -15.78
N GLN A 242 -7.56 -11.91 -15.30
CA GLN A 242 -8.96 -12.22 -15.01
C GLN A 242 -9.54 -11.37 -13.86
N PHE A 243 -8.67 -10.87 -12.98
CA PHE A 243 -9.07 -10.11 -11.80
C PHE A 243 -9.18 -8.62 -12.10
N ASP A 244 -10.21 -7.97 -11.55
CA ASP A 244 -10.37 -6.52 -11.52
C ASP A 244 -10.17 -5.99 -10.10
N VAL A 245 -11.06 -6.36 -9.16
CA VAL A 245 -10.90 -6.08 -7.74
C VAL A 245 -11.01 -7.39 -6.96
N MET A 246 -9.99 -7.69 -6.16
CA MET A 246 -10.02 -8.79 -5.19
C MET A 246 -10.28 -8.23 -3.79
N VAL A 247 -11.16 -8.85 -3.02
CA VAL A 247 -11.38 -8.50 -1.61
C VAL A 247 -11.16 -9.70 -0.73
N THR A 248 -10.41 -9.53 0.38
CA THR A 248 -10.05 -10.65 1.24
C THR A 248 -9.68 -10.20 2.65
N GLY A 249 -9.65 -11.17 3.57
CA GLY A 249 -9.22 -10.99 4.95
C GLY A 249 -7.75 -10.62 5.08
N ASN A 250 -7.36 -10.25 6.29
CA ASN A 250 -6.07 -9.65 6.60
C ASN A 250 -4.87 -10.50 6.16
N ILE A 251 -4.74 -11.72 6.67
CA ILE A 251 -3.60 -12.59 6.37
C ILE A 251 -3.57 -13.05 4.90
N PHE A 252 -4.73 -13.35 4.33
CA PHE A 252 -4.81 -13.78 2.94
C PHE A 252 -4.43 -12.63 2.00
N GLY A 253 -4.87 -11.41 2.30
CA GLY A 253 -4.53 -10.22 1.52
C GLY A 253 -3.04 -9.89 1.56
N ASP A 254 -2.37 -10.15 2.69
CA ASP A 254 -0.92 -10.00 2.83
C ASP A 254 -0.18 -10.95 1.89
N ILE A 255 -0.48 -12.24 2.02
CA ILE A 255 0.21 -13.29 1.24
C ILE A 255 -0.07 -13.15 -0.26
N LEU A 256 -1.34 -12.94 -0.64
CA LEU A 256 -1.72 -12.85 -2.06
C LEU A 256 -1.11 -11.63 -2.75
N SER A 257 -1.02 -10.49 -2.08
CA SER A 257 -0.42 -9.31 -2.68
C SER A 257 1.09 -9.43 -2.87
N ASP A 258 1.78 -10.12 -1.96
CA ASP A 258 3.21 -10.39 -2.11
C ASP A 258 3.47 -11.37 -3.28
N CYS A 259 2.61 -12.40 -3.44
CA CYS A 259 2.64 -13.25 -4.63
C CYS A 259 2.38 -12.45 -5.92
N ALA A 260 1.38 -11.56 -5.89
CA ALA A 260 0.99 -10.73 -7.02
C ALA A 260 2.07 -9.69 -7.40
N ALA A 261 2.91 -9.27 -6.45
CA ALA A 261 4.04 -8.37 -6.69
C ALA A 261 4.97 -8.86 -7.79
N MET A 262 5.07 -10.16 -7.96
CA MET A 262 5.92 -10.76 -9.00
C MET A 262 5.44 -10.42 -10.41
N ALA A 263 4.15 -10.12 -10.60
CA ALA A 263 3.64 -9.62 -11.88
C ALA A 263 4.16 -8.21 -12.20
N SER A 264 4.42 -7.37 -11.20
CA SER A 264 4.99 -6.03 -11.37
C SER A 264 6.52 -6.03 -11.55
N GLY A 265 7.17 -7.19 -11.41
CA GLY A 265 8.61 -7.39 -11.56
C GLY A 265 9.40 -7.30 -10.25
N SER A 266 8.93 -6.57 -9.25
CA SER A 266 9.58 -6.44 -7.94
C SER A 266 8.59 -5.93 -6.89
N LEU A 267 8.79 -6.33 -5.63
CA LEU A 267 8.08 -5.75 -4.48
C LEU A 267 8.32 -4.24 -4.35
N GLY A 268 9.50 -3.75 -4.79
CA GLY A 268 9.85 -2.33 -4.83
C GLY A 268 9.01 -1.49 -5.79
N MET A 269 8.21 -2.11 -6.65
CA MET A 269 7.28 -1.44 -7.56
C MET A 269 5.90 -1.18 -6.94
N LEU A 270 5.56 -1.83 -5.83
CA LEU A 270 4.19 -1.85 -5.33
C LEU A 270 3.90 -0.69 -4.38
N PRO A 271 2.95 0.20 -4.75
CA PRO A 271 2.38 1.16 -3.83
C PRO A 271 1.28 0.54 -2.98
N SER A 272 0.92 1.22 -1.89
CA SER A 272 -0.32 0.94 -1.19
C SER A 272 -0.95 2.18 -0.56
N ALA A 273 -2.26 2.09 -0.33
CA ALA A 273 -3.03 3.08 0.42
C ALA A 273 -3.88 2.36 1.47
N SER A 274 -3.75 2.78 2.72
CA SER A 274 -4.61 2.32 3.81
C SER A 274 -5.52 3.46 4.22
N PHE A 275 -6.83 3.23 4.30
CA PHE A 275 -7.77 4.28 4.67
C PHE A 275 -8.82 3.84 5.68
N GLY A 276 -9.24 4.82 6.48
CA GLY A 276 -10.30 4.69 7.47
C GLY A 276 -11.67 5.10 6.94
N PRO A 277 -12.67 5.16 7.85
CA PRO A 277 -14.01 5.63 7.49
C PRO A 277 -14.00 7.10 7.09
N VAL A 278 -15.02 7.48 6.33
CA VAL A 278 -15.27 8.88 5.99
C VAL A 278 -15.88 9.56 7.21
N ASP A 279 -15.30 10.70 7.61
CA ASP A 279 -15.84 11.51 8.70
C ASP A 279 -17.08 12.32 8.25
N ARG A 280 -17.73 13.01 9.22
CA ARG A 280 -18.91 13.86 8.96
C ARG A 280 -18.68 15.02 7.98
N PHE A 281 -17.42 15.30 7.65
CA PHE A 281 -17.03 16.35 6.71
C PHE A 281 -16.64 15.79 5.34
N GLY A 282 -16.82 14.50 5.11
CA GLY A 282 -16.45 13.83 3.87
C GLY A 282 -14.95 13.53 3.72
N ARG A 283 -14.16 13.65 4.80
CA ARG A 283 -12.73 13.39 4.81
C ARG A 283 -12.48 12.01 5.41
N ARG A 284 -11.40 11.36 5.00
CA ARG A 284 -10.93 10.12 5.61
C ARG A 284 -9.45 10.21 5.95
N LYS A 285 -9.05 9.64 7.07
CA LYS A 285 -7.65 9.46 7.38
C LYS A 285 -7.07 8.39 6.44
N ALA A 286 -5.94 8.68 5.83
CA ALA A 286 -5.28 7.75 4.92
C ALA A 286 -3.75 7.75 5.12
N LEU A 287 -3.16 6.58 4.97
CA LEU A 287 -1.72 6.33 5.04
C LEU A 287 -1.28 5.68 3.72
N TYR A 288 -0.26 6.24 3.12
CA TYR A 288 0.32 5.85 1.84
C TYR A 288 1.73 5.33 2.08
N GLU A 289 1.98 4.09 1.73
CA GLU A 289 3.26 3.42 1.96
C GLU A 289 3.57 2.44 0.83
N PRO A 290 4.86 2.25 0.46
CA PRO A 290 5.22 1.11 -0.37
C PRO A 290 4.93 -0.20 0.36
N VAL A 291 4.69 -1.28 -0.38
CA VAL A 291 4.40 -2.60 0.22
C VAL A 291 5.64 -3.25 0.84
N HIS A 292 6.83 -2.91 0.32
CA HIS A 292 8.10 -3.46 0.83
C HIS A 292 8.38 -3.05 2.29
N GLY A 293 9.13 -3.89 3.02
CA GLY A 293 9.62 -3.58 4.37
C GLY A 293 10.88 -2.71 4.38
N SER A 294 11.59 -2.74 5.49
CA SER A 294 12.79 -1.93 5.75
C SER A 294 14.06 -2.36 5.00
N ALA A 295 14.11 -3.59 4.44
CA ALA A 295 15.25 -4.15 3.71
C ALA A 295 16.62 -3.79 4.32
N PRO A 296 16.89 -4.24 5.55
CA PRO A 296 18.04 -3.79 6.33
C PRO A 296 19.39 -4.14 5.69
N ASP A 297 19.42 -5.15 4.84
CA ASP A 297 20.59 -5.61 4.09
C ASP A 297 21.07 -4.59 3.05
N ILE A 298 20.20 -3.71 2.57
CA ILE A 298 20.52 -2.66 1.59
C ILE A 298 20.33 -1.24 2.13
N ALA A 299 19.92 -1.09 3.37
CA ALA A 299 19.72 0.21 4.01
C ALA A 299 21.02 1.05 4.00
N GLY A 300 20.92 2.34 3.69
CA GLY A 300 22.05 3.28 3.63
C GLY A 300 22.96 3.11 2.39
N LYS A 301 22.65 2.14 1.49
CA LYS A 301 23.45 1.93 0.28
C LYS A 301 22.99 2.75 -0.92
N GLY A 302 21.86 3.43 -0.83
CA GLY A 302 21.31 4.25 -1.91
C GLY A 302 20.94 3.45 -3.18
N ILE A 303 20.55 2.18 -3.02
CA ILE A 303 20.23 1.29 -4.15
C ILE A 303 18.79 0.78 -4.14
N ALA A 304 18.01 1.16 -3.14
CA ALA A 304 16.60 0.78 -3.03
C ALA A 304 15.77 1.39 -4.17
N ASN A 305 14.78 0.64 -4.62
CA ASN A 305 13.83 1.11 -5.63
C ASN A 305 12.80 2.06 -4.98
N PRO A 306 12.73 3.35 -5.37
CA PRO A 306 11.78 4.30 -4.77
C PRO A 306 10.40 4.29 -5.44
N LEU A 307 10.18 3.49 -6.51
CA LEU A 307 8.99 3.60 -7.35
C LEU A 307 7.71 3.21 -6.60
N GLY A 308 7.75 2.23 -5.70
CA GLY A 308 6.59 1.90 -4.86
C GLY A 308 6.17 3.08 -3.97
N SER A 309 7.12 3.79 -3.38
CA SER A 309 6.85 5.01 -2.59
C SER A 309 6.35 6.16 -3.48
N ILE A 310 6.94 6.38 -4.64
CA ILE A 310 6.51 7.39 -5.61
C ILE A 310 5.09 7.10 -6.13
N LEU A 311 4.78 5.86 -6.48
CA LEU A 311 3.44 5.46 -6.91
C LEU A 311 2.42 5.55 -5.75
N SER A 312 2.85 5.42 -4.49
CA SER A 312 1.99 5.70 -3.33
C SER A 312 1.60 7.19 -3.28
N VAL A 313 2.46 8.11 -3.76
CA VAL A 313 2.08 9.52 -3.96
C VAL A 313 1.02 9.66 -5.06
N ALA A 314 1.08 8.89 -6.15
CA ALA A 314 0.01 8.90 -7.16
C ALA A 314 -1.34 8.48 -6.55
N MET A 315 -1.34 7.43 -5.71
CA MET A 315 -2.54 7.05 -4.97
C MET A 315 -3.03 8.17 -4.02
N MET A 316 -2.12 8.86 -3.33
CA MET A 316 -2.46 10.01 -2.47
C MET A 316 -3.12 11.15 -3.27
N LEU A 317 -2.54 11.50 -4.42
CA LEU A 317 -3.11 12.51 -5.33
C LEU A 317 -4.53 12.14 -5.74
N ARG A 318 -4.77 10.90 -6.12
CA ARG A 318 -6.07 10.40 -6.59
C ARG A 318 -7.09 10.28 -5.47
N LEU A 319 -6.74 9.63 -4.35
CA LEU A 319 -7.71 9.19 -3.34
C LEU A 319 -7.98 10.20 -2.23
N THR A 320 -6.98 10.98 -1.80
CA THR A 320 -7.14 11.99 -0.73
C THR A 320 -7.18 13.41 -1.28
N LEU A 321 -6.30 13.74 -2.23
CA LEU A 321 -6.17 15.12 -2.70
C LEU A 321 -7.14 15.44 -3.85
N ASN A 322 -7.90 14.46 -4.34
CA ASN A 322 -8.86 14.58 -5.43
C ASN A 322 -8.26 15.24 -6.69
N ARG A 323 -7.06 14.78 -7.05
CA ARG A 323 -6.27 15.22 -8.21
C ARG A 323 -5.98 14.04 -9.16
N PRO A 324 -7.00 13.43 -9.78
CA PRO A 324 -6.82 12.25 -10.64
C PRO A 324 -5.87 12.53 -11.83
N ASP A 325 -5.99 13.70 -12.46
CA ASP A 325 -5.14 14.07 -13.60
C ASP A 325 -3.65 14.17 -13.21
N ASP A 326 -3.36 14.63 -11.98
CA ASP A 326 -1.99 14.69 -11.47
C ASP A 326 -1.47 13.29 -11.09
N ALA A 327 -2.35 12.40 -10.64
CA ALA A 327 -2.01 11.01 -10.41
C ALA A 327 -1.68 10.29 -11.72
N ASP A 328 -2.52 10.46 -12.75
CA ASP A 328 -2.28 9.91 -14.09
C ASP A 328 -0.96 10.43 -14.67
N LEU A 329 -0.68 11.72 -14.52
CA LEU A 329 0.57 12.34 -14.95
C LEU A 329 1.79 11.69 -14.27
N LEU A 330 1.71 11.41 -12.97
CA LEU A 330 2.81 10.76 -12.23
C LEU A 330 3.00 9.31 -12.66
N GLU A 331 1.90 8.58 -12.84
CA GLU A 331 1.92 7.19 -13.32
C GLU A 331 2.52 7.11 -14.73
N GLU A 332 2.13 8.02 -15.65
CA GLU A 332 2.70 8.13 -16.98
C GLU A 332 4.20 8.48 -16.96
N ALA A 333 4.62 9.38 -16.06
CA ALA A 333 6.02 9.72 -15.89
C ALA A 333 6.87 8.53 -15.43
N VAL A 334 6.36 7.71 -14.50
CA VAL A 334 7.04 6.48 -14.07
C VAL A 334 7.16 5.52 -15.25
N GLN A 335 6.10 5.29 -16.03
CA GLN A 335 6.14 4.42 -17.20
C GLN A 335 7.11 4.96 -18.26
N THR A 336 7.15 6.27 -18.47
CA THR A 336 8.08 6.95 -19.40
C THR A 336 9.54 6.76 -18.97
N ALA A 337 9.85 6.91 -17.68
CA ALA A 337 11.19 6.67 -17.16
C ALA A 337 11.62 5.20 -17.36
N LEU A 338 10.70 4.25 -17.07
CA LEU A 338 10.94 2.84 -17.29
C LEU A 338 11.13 2.49 -18.77
N ALA A 339 10.33 3.06 -19.66
CA ALA A 339 10.46 2.87 -21.12
C ALA A 339 11.79 3.43 -21.65
N ALA A 340 12.32 4.52 -21.04
CA ALA A 340 13.64 5.06 -21.33
C ALA A 340 14.80 4.23 -20.76
N GLY A 341 14.52 3.10 -20.09
CA GLY A 341 15.55 2.18 -19.57
C GLY A 341 16.01 2.46 -18.14
N ALA A 342 15.32 3.33 -17.38
CA ALA A 342 15.63 3.54 -15.97
C ALA A 342 15.37 2.24 -15.16
N ARG A 343 16.39 1.74 -14.44
CA ARG A 343 16.33 0.48 -13.67
C ARG A 343 17.11 0.60 -12.38
N THR A 344 16.50 0.28 -11.25
CA THR A 344 17.20 -0.05 -10.01
C THR A 344 17.63 -1.51 -10.02
N ALA A 345 18.44 -1.93 -9.05
CA ALA A 345 19.06 -3.25 -9.03
C ALA A 345 18.05 -4.41 -9.05
N ASP A 346 16.90 -4.25 -8.42
CA ASP A 346 15.83 -5.25 -8.28
C ASP A 346 15.01 -5.49 -9.57
N ILE A 347 15.01 -4.49 -10.48
CA ILE A 347 14.28 -4.54 -11.76
C ILE A 347 15.23 -4.46 -12.98
N ALA A 348 16.54 -4.60 -12.75
CA ALA A 348 17.53 -4.57 -13.81
C ALA A 348 17.75 -5.95 -14.41
N GLY A 349 17.48 -6.10 -15.70
CA GLY A 349 17.87 -7.29 -16.47
C GLY A 349 19.38 -7.41 -16.65
N PRO A 350 19.87 -8.54 -17.18
CA PRO A 350 21.28 -8.75 -17.46
C PRO A 350 21.88 -7.63 -18.34
N GLY A 351 23.00 -7.03 -17.91
CA GLY A 351 23.68 -5.98 -18.65
C GLY A 351 23.06 -4.58 -18.58
N ALA A 352 21.90 -4.41 -17.96
CA ALA A 352 21.30 -3.09 -17.78
C ALA A 352 22.11 -2.22 -16.80
N LYS A 353 22.21 -0.92 -17.10
CA LYS A 353 22.76 0.06 -16.16
C LYS A 353 21.82 0.16 -14.94
N LYS A 354 22.39 -0.06 -13.75
CA LYS A 354 21.66 0.08 -12.50
C LYS A 354 21.75 1.52 -12.00
N LEU A 355 20.60 2.12 -11.73
CA LEU A 355 20.50 3.43 -11.10
C LEU A 355 20.47 3.29 -9.58
N SER A 356 20.99 4.28 -8.89
CA SER A 356 20.79 4.50 -7.46
C SER A 356 19.34 4.94 -7.19
N THR A 357 18.93 4.92 -5.91
CA THR A 357 17.64 5.45 -5.46
C THR A 357 17.43 6.90 -5.91
N ALA A 358 18.45 7.74 -5.77
CA ALA A 358 18.39 9.15 -6.16
C ALA A 358 18.30 9.32 -7.67
N GLU A 359 19.13 8.61 -8.45
CA GLU A 359 19.08 8.67 -9.93
C GLU A 359 17.74 8.18 -10.49
N MET A 360 17.08 7.19 -9.84
CA MET A 360 15.72 6.80 -10.23
C MET A 360 14.72 7.93 -9.95
N GLY A 361 14.83 8.62 -8.81
CA GLY A 361 14.03 9.82 -8.52
C GLY A 361 14.24 10.92 -9.55
N ASP A 362 15.50 11.16 -9.98
CA ASP A 362 15.84 12.13 -11.04
C ASP A 362 15.22 11.72 -12.37
N ALA A 363 15.24 10.44 -12.73
CA ALA A 363 14.63 9.93 -13.96
C ALA A 363 13.12 10.17 -13.99
N VAL A 364 12.42 9.94 -12.87
CA VAL A 364 10.98 10.22 -12.77
C VAL A 364 10.69 11.71 -12.83
N LEU A 365 11.45 12.57 -12.15
CA LEU A 365 11.29 14.03 -12.21
C LEU A 365 11.53 14.55 -13.64
N GLY A 366 12.55 14.06 -14.34
CA GLY A 366 12.80 14.42 -15.73
C GLY A 366 11.65 14.00 -16.66
N ALA A 367 11.10 12.81 -16.44
CA ALA A 367 9.93 12.34 -17.17
C ALA A 367 8.66 13.18 -16.86
N LEU A 368 8.44 13.59 -15.59
CA LEU A 368 7.35 14.49 -15.20
C LEU A 368 7.41 15.82 -15.95
N GLU A 369 8.58 16.46 -16.03
CA GLU A 369 8.75 17.72 -16.80
C GLU A 369 8.42 17.50 -18.28
N MET A 370 8.84 16.37 -18.86
CA MET A 370 8.60 16.05 -20.27
C MET A 370 7.11 15.84 -20.55
N VAL A 371 6.42 14.99 -19.74
CA VAL A 371 5.01 14.65 -19.94
C VAL A 371 4.13 15.88 -19.67
N ALA A 372 4.41 16.65 -18.60
CA ALA A 372 3.69 17.88 -18.30
C ALA A 372 3.88 18.96 -19.38
N GLY A 373 5.04 19.02 -20.06
CA GLY A 373 5.28 19.89 -21.19
C GLY A 373 4.39 19.57 -22.38
N ARG A 374 4.30 18.28 -22.77
CA ARG A 374 3.43 17.81 -23.85
C ARG A 374 1.95 18.11 -23.63
N ALA A 375 1.49 17.92 -22.39
CA ALA A 375 0.09 18.20 -22.03
C ALA A 375 -0.29 19.69 -22.19
N ARG A 376 0.68 20.62 -22.04
CA ARG A 376 0.45 22.06 -22.25
C ARG A 376 0.45 22.46 -23.72
N GLU A 377 1.14 21.73 -24.60
CA GLU A 377 1.16 22.00 -26.03
C GLU A 377 -0.12 21.55 -26.74
N HIS A 378 -0.89 20.66 -26.12
CA HIS A 378 -2.14 20.09 -26.66
C HIS A 378 -3.41 20.63 -25.97
N ALA A 379 -3.31 21.50 -24.96
CA ALA A 379 -4.41 22.18 -24.26
C ALA A 379 -4.58 23.63 -24.75
#